data_0c12e4f437b2e29080b28d3b62d5bd0f
#
_entry.id   0c12e4f437b2e29080b28d3b62d5bd0f
#
_cell.length_a   1.000
_cell.length_b   1.000
_cell.length_c   1.000
_cell.angle_alpha   90.00
_cell.angle_beta   90.00
_cell.angle_gamma   90.00
#
_symmetry.space_group_name_H-M   'P 1'
#
loop_
_entity.id
_entity.type
_entity.pdbx_description
1 polymer ?
#
loop_
_entity_poly.entity_id
_entity_poly.type
_entity_poly.pdbx_seq_one_letter_code
_entity_poly.pdbx_strand_id
1 'polypeptide(L)'
;MLYLYLSMIPDDDGKREFERIYLKYYNDVYKRIYYILKNKQDSEDISQETWLKAMRNIQTLRNKSELSVISYIMRIARNEALLLIRQRTKEQVFLCKQEVSEIKDDHDFFESLEHHTVDDILDCIKMLPPIYSDVMVYYYLYENTVPEIAELFGISEDAVRKRISRGRAQLATKLKENW
;
A
#
# COMPACT_ATOMS: atom_id res chain seq x y z
N MET A 1 -6.71 -21.01 -3.52
CA MET A 1 -5.42 -20.29 -3.75
C MET A 1 -4.53 -20.24 -2.50
N LEU A 2 -5.03 -19.83 -1.31
CA LEU A 2 -4.22 -19.75 -0.10
C LEU A 2 -3.44 -21.04 0.20
N TYR A 3 -4.10 -22.20 0.15
CA TYR A 3 -3.46 -23.49 0.39
C TYR A 3 -2.25 -23.75 -0.52
N LEU A 4 -2.34 -23.33 -1.78
CA LEU A 4 -1.24 -23.45 -2.74
C LEU A 4 -0.02 -22.61 -2.30
N TYR A 5 -0.25 -21.37 -1.86
CA TYR A 5 0.84 -20.51 -1.34
C TYR A 5 1.49 -21.12 -0.10
N LEU A 6 0.67 -21.61 0.84
CA LEU A 6 1.17 -22.22 2.07
C LEU A 6 2.00 -23.49 1.82
N SER A 7 1.64 -24.27 0.81
CA SER A 7 2.42 -25.47 0.44
C SER A 7 3.82 -25.15 -0.11
N MET A 8 4.03 -23.94 -0.61
CA MET A 8 5.31 -23.47 -1.15
C MET A 8 6.23 -22.84 -0.10
N ILE A 9 5.72 -22.53 1.10
CA ILE A 9 6.50 -21.97 2.20
C ILE A 9 7.08 -23.12 3.01
N PRO A 10 8.42 -23.18 3.23
CA PRO A 10 9.05 -24.35 3.83
C PRO A 10 8.83 -24.48 5.34
N ASP A 11 8.71 -23.35 6.04
CA ASP A 11 8.62 -23.32 7.51
C ASP A 11 7.23 -22.93 8.01
N ASP A 12 6.84 -23.48 9.17
CA ASP A 12 5.50 -23.30 9.71
C ASP A 12 5.25 -21.88 10.28
N ASP A 13 6.30 -21.19 10.70
CA ASP A 13 6.16 -19.81 11.15
C ASP A 13 5.88 -18.88 9.98
N GLY A 14 6.59 -19.06 8.86
CA GLY A 14 6.33 -18.33 7.62
C GLY A 14 4.93 -18.59 7.08
N LYS A 15 4.44 -19.84 7.16
CA LYS A 15 3.06 -20.18 6.79
C LYS A 15 2.04 -19.42 7.63
N ARG A 16 2.19 -19.42 8.95
CA ARG A 16 1.28 -18.71 9.87
C ARG A 16 1.26 -17.21 9.62
N GLU A 17 2.44 -16.62 9.44
CA GLU A 17 2.56 -15.19 9.18
C GLU A 17 1.94 -14.81 7.82
N PHE A 18 2.24 -15.57 6.77
CA PHE A 18 1.65 -15.34 5.46
C PHE A 18 0.12 -15.49 5.47
N GLU A 19 -0.38 -16.56 6.10
CA GLU A 19 -1.82 -16.80 6.23
C GLU A 19 -2.52 -15.63 6.95
N ARG A 20 -1.96 -15.16 8.06
CA ARG A 20 -2.48 -14.02 8.81
C ARG A 20 -2.59 -12.77 7.95
N ILE A 21 -1.52 -12.42 7.24
CA ILE A 21 -1.46 -11.25 6.37
C ILE A 21 -2.43 -11.40 5.19
N TYR A 22 -2.43 -12.58 4.56
CA TYR A 22 -3.31 -12.86 3.43
C TYR A 22 -4.79 -12.71 3.80
N LEU A 23 -5.23 -13.34 4.89
CA LEU A 23 -6.63 -13.29 5.33
C LEU A 23 -7.06 -11.87 5.72
N LYS A 24 -6.16 -11.11 6.34
CA LYS A 24 -6.44 -9.73 6.77
C LYS A 24 -6.54 -8.76 5.58
N TYR A 25 -5.65 -8.85 4.60
CA TYR A 25 -5.47 -7.81 3.58
C TYR A 25 -5.84 -8.22 2.15
N TYR A 26 -6.28 -9.46 1.92
CA TYR A 26 -6.62 -9.93 0.57
C TYR A 26 -7.63 -9.00 -0.14
N ASN A 27 -8.70 -8.62 0.56
CA ASN A 27 -9.74 -7.79 -0.01
C ASN A 27 -9.25 -6.37 -0.35
N ASP A 28 -8.38 -5.80 0.47
CA ASP A 28 -7.86 -4.45 0.27
C ASP A 28 -6.86 -4.41 -0.89
N VAL A 29 -6.00 -5.43 -0.99
CA VAL A 29 -5.11 -5.61 -2.14
C VAL A 29 -5.93 -5.77 -3.42
N TYR A 30 -6.96 -6.62 -3.41
CA TYR A 30 -7.84 -6.81 -4.57
C TYR A 30 -8.56 -5.51 -4.96
N LYS A 31 -9.14 -4.79 -4.00
CA LYS A 31 -9.81 -3.50 -4.25
C LYS A 31 -8.86 -2.48 -4.86
N ARG A 32 -7.61 -2.43 -4.38
CA ARG A 32 -6.59 -1.54 -4.94
C ARG A 32 -6.29 -1.86 -6.41
N ILE A 33 -6.11 -3.13 -6.73
CA ILE A 33 -5.87 -3.59 -8.10
C ILE A 33 -7.07 -3.27 -8.99
N TYR A 34 -8.28 -3.60 -8.51
CA TYR A 34 -9.51 -3.32 -9.24
C TYR A 34 -9.74 -1.82 -9.48
N TYR A 35 -9.38 -0.98 -8.52
CA TYR A 35 -9.45 0.47 -8.70
C TYR A 35 -8.59 0.95 -9.88
N ILE A 36 -7.42 0.35 -10.08
CA ILE A 36 -6.49 0.69 -11.18
C ILE A 36 -6.96 0.10 -12.51
N LEU A 37 -7.33 -1.18 -12.53
CA LEU A 37 -7.58 -1.92 -13.78
C LEU A 37 -9.02 -1.82 -14.27
N LYS A 38 -10.00 -1.62 -13.37
CA LYS A 38 -11.45 -1.60 -13.67
C LYS A 38 -11.95 -2.83 -14.43
N ASN A 39 -11.22 -3.94 -14.35
CA ASN A 39 -11.52 -5.21 -14.99
C ASN A 39 -11.38 -6.33 -13.95
N LYS A 40 -12.44 -7.14 -13.78
CA LYS A 40 -12.49 -8.17 -12.76
C LYS A 40 -11.46 -9.28 -12.99
N GLN A 41 -11.40 -9.82 -14.22
CA GLN A 41 -10.51 -10.92 -14.56
C GLN A 41 -9.04 -10.52 -14.39
N ASP A 42 -8.65 -9.38 -14.95
CA ASP A 42 -7.30 -8.84 -14.79
C ASP A 42 -6.95 -8.62 -13.32
N SER A 43 -7.92 -8.14 -12.53
CA SER A 43 -7.68 -7.89 -11.11
C SER A 43 -7.50 -9.18 -10.31
N GLU A 44 -8.21 -10.24 -10.67
CA GLU A 44 -8.01 -11.57 -10.10
C GLU A 44 -6.62 -12.11 -10.43
N ASP A 45 -6.18 -12.01 -11.69
CA ASP A 45 -4.88 -12.49 -12.15
C ASP A 45 -3.72 -11.70 -11.50
N ILE A 46 -3.80 -10.37 -11.49
CA ILE A 46 -2.79 -9.52 -10.85
C ILE A 46 -2.78 -9.71 -9.33
N SER A 47 -3.93 -9.95 -8.69
CA SER A 47 -3.98 -10.28 -7.26
C SER A 47 -3.24 -11.57 -6.97
N GLN A 48 -3.43 -12.60 -7.79
CA GLN A 48 -2.71 -13.88 -7.64
C GLN A 48 -1.20 -13.68 -7.78
N GLU A 49 -0.75 -12.95 -8.80
CA GLU A 49 0.67 -12.67 -9.01
C GLU A 49 1.27 -11.84 -7.87
N THR A 50 0.53 -10.86 -7.35
CA THR A 50 0.92 -10.06 -6.18
C THR A 50 1.20 -10.95 -4.97
N TRP A 51 0.26 -11.85 -4.64
CA TRP A 51 0.40 -12.74 -3.49
C TRP A 51 1.48 -13.79 -3.69
N LEU A 52 1.70 -14.25 -4.93
CA LEU A 52 2.81 -15.14 -5.26
C LEU A 52 4.17 -14.46 -5.02
N LYS A 53 4.31 -13.20 -5.41
CA LYS A 53 5.53 -12.41 -5.17
C LYS A 53 5.73 -12.10 -3.68
N ALA A 54 4.66 -11.79 -2.96
CA ALA A 54 4.71 -11.60 -1.51
C ALA A 54 5.16 -12.88 -0.79
N MET A 55 4.60 -14.03 -1.16
CA MET A 55 4.97 -15.34 -0.61
C MET A 55 6.46 -15.65 -0.83
N ARG A 56 6.99 -15.42 -2.02
CA ARG A 56 8.42 -15.66 -2.33
C ARG A 56 9.36 -14.82 -1.45
N ASN A 57 8.89 -13.67 -0.98
CA ASN A 57 9.68 -12.75 -0.16
C ASN A 57 9.33 -12.81 1.34
N ILE A 58 8.49 -13.77 1.78
CA ILE A 58 7.99 -13.84 3.16
C ILE A 58 9.12 -13.88 4.19
N GLN A 59 10.22 -14.58 3.89
CA GLN A 59 11.38 -14.68 4.78
C GLN A 59 12.06 -13.33 5.04
N THR A 60 12.13 -12.48 4.01
CA THR A 60 12.70 -11.13 4.12
C THR A 60 11.74 -10.18 4.86
N LEU A 61 10.44 -10.43 4.77
CA LEU A 61 9.40 -9.61 5.38
C LEU A 61 9.14 -9.95 6.85
N ARG A 62 9.52 -11.15 7.28
CA ARG A 62 9.21 -11.71 8.61
C ARG A 62 9.65 -10.84 9.79
N ASN A 63 10.77 -10.10 9.66
CA ASN A 63 11.32 -9.26 10.72
C ASN A 63 10.90 -7.78 10.57
N LYS A 64 9.96 -7.48 9.69
CA LYS A 64 9.48 -6.12 9.47
C LYS A 64 8.15 -5.88 10.18
N SER A 65 7.87 -4.61 10.48
CA SER A 65 6.56 -4.22 10.99
C SER A 65 5.46 -4.60 10.00
N GLU A 66 4.27 -4.89 10.50
CA GLU A 66 3.11 -5.25 9.67
C GLU A 66 2.79 -4.14 8.65
N LEU A 67 2.97 -2.87 9.05
CA LEU A 67 2.81 -1.73 8.14
C LEU A 67 3.79 -1.80 6.96
N SER A 68 5.07 -2.10 7.23
CA SER A 68 6.07 -2.25 6.17
C SER A 68 5.75 -3.42 5.24
N VAL A 69 5.21 -4.50 5.78
CA VAL A 69 4.82 -5.68 4.98
C VAL A 69 3.65 -5.33 4.06
N ILE A 70 2.59 -4.71 4.59
CA ILE A 70 1.43 -4.37 3.76
C ILE A 70 1.77 -3.29 2.74
N SER A 71 2.56 -2.28 3.09
CA SER A 71 3.03 -1.27 2.14
C SER A 71 3.84 -1.90 1.00
N TYR A 72 4.69 -2.89 1.31
CA TYR A 72 5.41 -3.65 0.30
C TYR A 72 4.47 -4.42 -0.64
N ILE A 73 3.45 -5.10 -0.10
CA ILE A 73 2.46 -5.85 -0.88
C ILE A 73 1.63 -4.91 -1.76
N MET A 74 1.19 -3.77 -1.24
CA MET A 74 0.43 -2.76 -1.98
C MET A 74 1.25 -2.16 -3.13
N ARG A 75 2.56 -1.96 -2.92
CA ARG A 75 3.48 -1.51 -3.97
C ARG A 75 3.64 -2.55 -5.07
N ILE A 76 3.75 -3.84 -4.73
CA ILE A 76 3.73 -4.92 -5.74
C ILE A 76 2.43 -4.85 -6.54
N ALA A 77 1.29 -4.84 -5.86
CA ALA A 77 -0.03 -4.81 -6.48
C ALA A 77 -0.18 -3.65 -7.48
N ARG A 78 0.22 -2.44 -7.06
CA ARG A 78 0.20 -1.26 -7.91
C ARG A 78 1.13 -1.41 -9.13
N ASN A 79 2.36 -1.85 -8.90
CA ASN A 79 3.34 -1.99 -9.97
C ASN A 79 2.92 -3.02 -11.02
N GLU A 80 2.38 -4.17 -10.60
CA GLU A 80 1.87 -5.20 -11.51
C GLU A 80 0.67 -4.69 -12.32
N ALA A 81 -0.27 -4.01 -11.67
CA ALA A 81 -1.42 -3.41 -12.36
C ALA A 81 -0.97 -2.37 -13.41
N LEU A 82 -0.03 -1.48 -13.06
CA LEU A 82 0.51 -0.50 -14.00
C LEU A 82 1.33 -1.16 -15.12
N LEU A 83 2.06 -2.23 -14.82
CA LEU A 83 2.79 -2.99 -15.83
C LEU A 83 1.86 -3.58 -16.88
N LEU A 84 0.74 -4.18 -16.45
CA LEU A 84 -0.29 -4.70 -17.35
C LEU A 84 -0.87 -3.60 -18.26
N ILE A 85 -1.20 -2.44 -17.69
CA ILE A 85 -1.67 -1.29 -18.48
C ILE A 85 -0.60 -0.88 -19.51
N ARG A 86 0.67 -0.74 -19.10
CA ARG A 86 1.76 -0.35 -19.99
C ARG A 86 1.99 -1.37 -21.12
N GLN A 87 1.87 -2.67 -20.85
CA GLN A 87 1.97 -3.72 -21.86
C GLN A 87 0.86 -3.57 -22.91
N ARG A 88 -0.38 -3.37 -22.47
CA ARG A 88 -1.52 -3.15 -23.37
C ARG A 88 -1.44 -1.84 -24.14
N THR A 89 -0.91 -0.78 -23.51
CA THR A 89 -0.74 0.53 -24.17
C THR A 89 0.44 0.55 -25.14
N LYS A 90 1.49 -0.26 -24.91
CA LYS A 90 2.60 -0.42 -25.88
C LYS A 90 2.15 -1.05 -27.19
N GLU A 91 1.07 -1.80 -27.19
CA GLU A 91 0.44 -2.28 -28.42
C GLU A 91 -0.34 -1.18 -29.15
N GLN A 92 -0.64 -0.04 -28.51
CA GLN A 92 -1.44 1.04 -29.08
C GLN A 92 -0.78 2.41 -29.19
N VAL A 93 0.21 2.80 -28.40
CA VAL A 93 0.82 4.15 -28.49
C VAL A 93 2.25 4.20 -27.95
N PHE A 94 3.18 4.54 -28.81
CA PHE A 94 4.44 5.21 -28.48
C PHE A 94 4.12 6.63 -27.97
N LEU A 95 4.54 6.96 -26.74
CA LEU A 95 4.55 8.25 -26.07
C LEU A 95 3.69 8.34 -24.80
N CYS A 96 4.35 8.30 -23.67
CA CYS A 96 4.37 9.34 -22.63
C CYS A 96 5.23 8.87 -21.44
N LYS A 97 6.40 9.48 -21.30
CA LYS A 97 7.18 9.45 -20.06
C LYS A 97 6.47 10.34 -19.05
N GLN A 98 5.95 9.76 -17.98
CA GLN A 98 5.62 10.52 -16.78
C GLN A 98 6.67 10.21 -15.72
N GLU A 99 7.47 11.23 -15.41
CA GLU A 99 8.40 11.21 -14.29
C GLU A 99 7.61 11.14 -12.99
N VAL A 100 7.89 10.11 -12.21
CA VAL A 100 7.39 10.00 -10.84
C VAL A 100 8.27 10.91 -9.98
N SER A 101 7.77 12.05 -9.58
CA SER A 101 8.45 12.89 -8.59
C SER A 101 8.29 12.24 -7.23
N GLU A 102 9.37 11.70 -6.70
CA GLU A 102 9.45 11.16 -5.35
C GLU A 102 9.31 12.28 -4.31
N ILE A 103 8.42 12.06 -3.33
CA ILE A 103 8.41 12.87 -2.10
C ILE A 103 9.61 12.38 -1.28
N LYS A 104 10.51 13.31 -0.95
CA LYS A 104 11.71 13.03 -0.16
C LYS A 104 11.35 12.52 1.24
N ASP A 105 12.07 11.47 1.64
CA ASP A 105 12.26 10.92 2.99
C ASP A 105 11.00 10.61 3.83
N ASP A 106 10.48 9.41 3.59
CA ASP A 106 9.54 8.77 4.51
C ASP A 106 10.23 7.89 5.58
N HIS A 107 11.56 7.73 5.50
CA HIS A 107 12.30 6.80 6.36
C HIS A 107 12.17 7.15 7.86
N ASP A 108 12.41 8.41 8.23
CA ASP A 108 12.32 8.87 9.63
C ASP A 108 10.90 8.77 10.19
N PHE A 109 9.89 8.94 9.34
CA PHE A 109 8.49 8.81 9.75
C PHE A 109 8.14 7.34 10.04
N PHE A 110 8.53 6.41 9.17
CA PHE A 110 8.28 4.98 9.39
C PHE A 110 9.07 4.42 10.58
N GLU A 111 10.29 4.88 10.82
CA GLU A 111 11.09 4.51 11.98
C GLU A 111 10.40 4.94 13.29
N SER A 112 9.75 6.11 13.30
CA SER A 112 8.96 6.57 14.45
C SER A 112 7.73 5.71 14.75
N LEU A 113 7.29 4.87 13.80
CA LEU A 113 6.11 4.01 13.91
C LEU A 113 6.45 2.54 14.27
N GLU A 114 7.73 2.18 14.36
CA GLU A 114 8.17 0.77 14.54
C GLU A 114 7.67 0.10 15.82
N HIS A 115 7.30 0.88 16.84
CA HIS A 115 6.80 0.38 18.12
C HIS A 115 5.28 0.24 18.18
N HIS A 116 4.54 0.61 17.10
CA HIS A 116 3.09 0.60 17.05
C HIS A 116 2.58 -0.47 16.08
N THR A 117 1.44 -1.09 16.41
CA THR A 117 0.78 -2.01 15.47
C THR A 117 0.10 -1.23 14.34
N VAL A 118 -0.18 -1.89 13.22
CA VAL A 118 -0.93 -1.26 12.12
C VAL A 118 -2.31 -0.82 12.56
N ASP A 119 -2.95 -1.59 13.43
CA ASP A 119 -4.28 -1.27 13.94
C ASP A 119 -4.24 0.00 14.82
N ASP A 120 -3.22 0.15 15.67
CA ASP A 120 -3.02 1.38 16.47
C ASP A 120 -2.84 2.61 15.59
N ILE A 121 -2.00 2.47 14.56
CA ILE A 121 -1.74 3.55 13.60
C ILE A 121 -3.01 3.91 12.82
N LEU A 122 -3.76 2.91 12.34
CA LEU A 122 -5.02 3.14 11.63
C LEU A 122 -6.07 3.77 12.51
N ASP A 123 -6.16 3.37 13.77
CA ASP A 123 -7.10 3.98 14.72
C ASP A 123 -6.71 5.43 15.03
N CYS A 124 -5.42 5.72 15.20
CA CYS A 124 -4.95 7.10 15.32
C CYS A 124 -5.21 7.92 14.04
N ILE A 125 -5.05 7.33 12.85
CA ILE A 125 -5.40 8.01 11.58
C ILE A 125 -6.90 8.33 11.52
N LYS A 126 -7.78 7.42 11.94
CA LYS A 126 -9.24 7.66 12.00
C LYS A 126 -9.62 8.79 12.96
N MET A 127 -8.82 9.04 14.00
CA MET A 127 -9.01 10.15 14.93
C MET A 127 -8.53 11.49 14.41
N LEU A 128 -7.84 11.53 13.27
CA LEU A 128 -7.46 12.79 12.61
C LEU A 128 -8.69 13.44 11.95
N PRO A 129 -8.68 14.78 11.79
CA PRO A 129 -9.69 15.44 10.96
C PRO A 129 -9.78 14.79 9.56
N PRO A 130 -10.99 14.59 8.99
CA PRO A 130 -11.18 13.91 7.70
C PRO A 130 -10.30 14.45 6.56
N ILE A 131 -10.04 15.75 6.57
CA ILE A 131 -9.16 16.43 5.59
C ILE A 131 -7.72 15.85 5.57
N TYR A 132 -7.27 15.25 6.66
CA TYR A 132 -5.94 14.64 6.78
C TYR A 132 -6.04 13.11 6.73
N SER A 133 -6.99 12.49 7.46
CA SER A 133 -7.13 11.04 7.53
C SER A 133 -7.32 10.43 6.15
N ASP A 134 -8.20 11.00 5.32
CA ASP A 134 -8.48 10.48 3.99
C ASP A 134 -7.21 10.49 3.11
N VAL A 135 -6.51 11.62 3.06
CA VAL A 135 -5.27 11.74 2.28
C VAL A 135 -4.18 10.79 2.80
N MET A 136 -4.07 10.61 4.13
CA MET A 136 -3.11 9.70 4.75
C MET A 136 -3.40 8.24 4.38
N VAL A 137 -4.67 7.81 4.44
CA VAL A 137 -5.10 6.47 4.03
C VAL A 137 -4.77 6.22 2.56
N TYR A 138 -5.13 7.15 1.68
CA TYR A 138 -4.85 6.99 0.25
C TYR A 138 -3.36 6.96 -0.06
N TYR A 139 -2.57 7.77 0.63
CA TYR A 139 -1.13 7.85 0.41
C TYR A 139 -0.37 6.64 0.98
N TYR A 140 -0.63 6.25 2.24
CA TYR A 140 0.14 5.21 2.94
C TYR A 140 -0.43 3.81 2.80
N LEU A 141 -1.75 3.66 2.89
CA LEU A 141 -2.37 2.33 2.84
C LEU A 141 -2.64 1.90 1.39
N TYR A 142 -3.13 2.82 0.57
CA TYR A 142 -3.43 2.51 -0.83
C TYR A 142 -2.29 2.88 -1.79
N GLU A 143 -1.20 3.45 -1.30
CA GLU A 143 -0.01 3.86 -2.05
C GLU A 143 -0.34 4.68 -3.31
N ASN A 144 -1.36 5.55 -3.23
CA ASN A 144 -1.64 6.50 -4.29
C ASN A 144 -0.53 7.55 -4.37
N THR A 145 -0.19 7.94 -5.58
CA THR A 145 0.70 9.08 -5.81
C THR A 145 -0.01 10.39 -5.50
N VAL A 146 0.76 11.44 -5.25
CA VAL A 146 0.21 12.79 -5.01
C VAL A 146 -0.69 13.26 -6.15
N PRO A 147 -0.33 13.10 -7.45
CA PRO A 147 -1.23 13.43 -8.56
C PRO A 147 -2.54 12.65 -8.54
N GLU A 148 -2.51 11.33 -8.27
CA GLU A 148 -3.73 10.50 -8.18
C GLU A 148 -4.66 10.94 -7.05
N ILE A 149 -4.09 11.31 -5.89
CA ILE A 149 -4.86 11.86 -4.76
C ILE A 149 -5.43 13.24 -5.11
N ALA A 150 -4.64 14.08 -5.78
CA ALA A 150 -5.09 15.40 -6.21
C ALA A 150 -6.30 15.31 -7.15
N GLU A 151 -6.24 14.40 -8.13
CA GLU A 151 -7.35 14.14 -9.05
C GLU A 151 -8.57 13.57 -8.31
N LEU A 152 -8.37 12.57 -7.44
CA LEU A 152 -9.45 11.92 -6.69
C LEU A 152 -10.23 12.88 -5.79
N PHE A 153 -9.53 13.81 -5.14
CA PHE A 153 -10.13 14.78 -4.22
C PHE A 153 -10.44 16.14 -4.86
N GLY A 154 -10.12 16.34 -6.14
CA GLY A 154 -10.33 17.60 -6.85
C GLY A 154 -9.55 18.77 -6.23
N ILE A 155 -8.33 18.55 -5.76
CA ILE A 155 -7.46 19.54 -5.12
C ILE A 155 -6.09 19.60 -5.81
N SER A 156 -5.31 20.65 -5.56
CA SER A 156 -3.96 20.75 -6.12
C SER A 156 -2.99 19.75 -5.45
N GLU A 157 -1.97 19.32 -6.17
CA GLU A 157 -0.90 18.48 -5.61
C GLU A 157 -0.22 19.11 -4.40
N ASP A 158 -0.02 20.43 -4.41
CA ASP A 158 0.52 21.15 -3.24
C ASP A 158 -0.38 21.07 -2.02
N ALA A 159 -1.70 21.09 -2.22
CA ALA A 159 -2.66 20.87 -1.14
C ALA A 159 -2.55 19.44 -0.58
N VAL A 160 -2.37 18.44 -1.45
CA VAL A 160 -2.12 17.05 -1.03
C VAL A 160 -0.84 16.96 -0.20
N ARG A 161 0.30 17.48 -0.69
CA ARG A 161 1.58 17.47 0.05
C ARG A 161 1.46 18.14 1.42
N LYS A 162 0.79 19.29 1.49
CA LYS A 162 0.53 20.00 2.75
C LYS A 162 -0.34 19.18 3.71
N ARG A 163 -1.36 18.49 3.19
CA ARG A 163 -2.23 17.63 4.01
C ARG A 163 -1.47 16.41 4.54
N ILE A 164 -0.63 15.75 3.71
CA ILE A 164 0.24 14.65 4.16
C ILE A 164 1.18 15.12 5.26
N SER A 165 1.91 16.24 5.06
CA SER A 165 2.84 16.77 6.04
C SER A 165 2.18 17.11 7.38
N ARG A 166 1.02 17.78 7.36
CA ARG A 166 0.26 18.11 8.57
C ARG A 166 -0.36 16.86 9.22
N GLY A 167 -0.83 15.90 8.42
CA GLY A 167 -1.33 14.63 8.91
C GLY A 167 -0.26 13.84 9.66
N ARG A 168 0.98 13.78 9.14
CA ARG A 168 2.14 13.18 9.82
C ARG A 168 2.41 13.81 11.18
N ALA A 169 2.47 15.15 11.22
CA ALA A 169 2.73 15.87 12.48
C ALA A 169 1.67 15.57 13.54
N GLN A 170 0.39 15.57 13.15
CA GLN A 170 -0.70 15.25 14.07
C GLN A 170 -0.72 13.78 14.49
N LEU A 171 -0.43 12.85 13.58
CA LEU A 171 -0.34 11.42 13.88
C LEU A 171 0.79 11.15 14.88
N ALA A 172 1.97 11.70 14.66
CA ALA A 172 3.09 11.59 15.60
C ALA A 172 2.77 12.12 17.00
N THR A 173 1.99 13.21 17.09
CA THR A 173 1.54 13.74 18.38
C THR A 173 0.56 12.78 19.06
N LYS A 174 -0.44 12.29 18.33
CA LYS A 174 -1.46 11.37 18.88
C LYS A 174 -0.88 10.03 19.34
N LEU A 175 0.09 9.50 18.61
CA LEU A 175 0.79 8.27 18.99
C LEU A 175 1.56 8.45 20.31
N LYS A 176 2.15 9.63 20.54
CA LYS A 176 2.84 9.95 21.81
C LYS A 176 1.89 10.18 22.99
N GLU A 177 0.67 10.63 22.73
CA GLU A 177 -0.33 10.90 23.77
C GLU A 177 -1.08 9.63 24.23
N ASN A 178 -1.20 8.64 23.36
CA ASN A 178 -2.00 7.43 23.60
C ASN A 178 -1.16 6.23 24.10
N TRP A 179 0.16 6.37 24.17
CA TRP A 179 1.13 5.34 24.58
C TRP A 179 2.27 5.95 25.41
#